data_ef3ed1eb04da1655c39ef0d55e755232
#
_entry.id   ef3ed1eb04da1655c39ef0d55e755232
#
_cell.length_a   1.000
_cell.length_b   1.000
_cell.length_c   1.000
_cell.angle_alpha   90.00
_cell.angle_beta   90.00
_cell.angle_gamma   90.00
#
_symmetry.space_group_name_H-M   'P 1'
#
loop_
_entity.id
_entity.type
_entity.pdbx_description
1 polymer ?
#
loop_
_entity_poly.entity_id
_entity_poly.type
_entity_poly.pdbx_seq_one_letter_code
_entity_poly.pdbx_strand_id
1 'polypeptide(L)'
;AKNVFGIDAKNPFNSSMVGYAATLISFPNKISTWILPRSLRNNETEFLNLHEMLSFTFNNVEIPDSLTGATALEVFKYSNDGLMLDQIYQNNKIFSDASFVIVGWEWISISFLIGGLFLIITRVITWHSPTAMIGSICFLSLLFFDNGSSSSGGSAMLHLFGGATMLGAFFIITDPASSPETGKGKIIFGSIIGVLVYIIRVWGGYPDAIAFAIILGNFATPLINKFTFQTHES
;
A
#
# COMPACT_ATOMS: atom_id res chain seq x y z
N ALA A 1 20.76 2.33 0.79
CA ALA A 1 20.38 3.43 1.71
C ALA A 1 21.21 3.35 2.99
N LYS A 2 21.08 2.28 3.79
CA LYS A 2 21.76 2.13 5.09
C LYS A 2 23.28 2.32 5.01
N ASN A 3 23.95 1.76 4.00
CA ASN A 3 25.41 1.87 3.83
C ASN A 3 25.84 3.19 3.18
N VAL A 4 24.96 3.87 2.46
CA VAL A 4 25.26 5.15 1.80
C VAL A 4 25.11 6.33 2.77
N PHE A 5 24.12 6.27 3.66
CA PHE A 5 23.81 7.36 4.60
C PHE A 5 24.35 7.13 6.03
N GLY A 6 25.04 6.01 6.27
CA GLY A 6 25.66 5.65 7.56
C GLY A 6 24.81 4.76 8.45
N ILE A 7 25.48 4.12 9.41
CA ILE A 7 24.88 3.19 10.37
C ILE A 7 24.23 3.96 11.55
N ASP A 8 24.70 5.17 11.80
CA ASP A 8 24.31 5.98 12.96
C ASP A 8 23.04 6.80 12.66
N ALA A 9 21.87 6.19 12.72
CA ALA A 9 20.53 6.84 12.84
C ALA A 9 20.27 8.14 12.02
N LYS A 10 21.17 8.54 11.11
CA LYS A 10 21.06 9.75 10.30
C LYS A 10 20.47 9.50 8.89
N ASN A 11 20.05 8.25 8.62
CA ASN A 11 19.42 7.95 7.35
C ASN A 11 17.95 8.40 7.42
N PRO A 12 17.56 9.46 6.72
CA PRO A 12 16.17 9.94 6.74
C PRO A 12 15.21 8.99 6.02
N PHE A 13 15.73 8.05 5.21
CA PHE A 13 14.89 7.19 4.37
C PHE A 13 14.70 5.80 4.95
N ASN A 14 13.48 5.29 4.84
CA ASN A 14 13.20 3.89 5.10
C ASN A 14 13.95 3.01 4.07
N SER A 15 14.93 2.26 4.54
CA SER A 15 15.84 1.49 3.68
C SER A 15 15.13 0.38 2.88
N SER A 16 14.08 -0.21 3.47
CA SER A 16 13.28 -1.23 2.79
C SER A 16 12.49 -0.65 1.62
N MET A 17 11.90 0.53 1.82
CA MET A 17 11.14 1.20 0.77
C MET A 17 12.04 1.69 -0.37
N VAL A 18 13.23 2.19 -0.07
CA VAL A 18 14.23 2.52 -1.11
C VAL A 18 14.63 1.28 -1.91
N GLY A 19 14.88 0.16 -1.23
CA GLY A 19 15.19 -1.12 -1.89
C GLY A 19 14.04 -1.58 -2.78
N TYR A 20 12.82 -1.58 -2.28
CA TYR A 20 11.63 -1.96 -3.03
C TYR A 20 11.40 -1.05 -4.25
N ALA A 21 11.48 0.26 -4.09
CA ALA A 21 11.32 1.21 -5.20
C ALA A 21 12.41 1.02 -6.27
N ALA A 22 13.66 0.81 -5.86
CA ALA A 22 14.76 0.54 -6.79
C ALA A 22 14.53 -0.74 -7.59
N THR A 23 14.09 -1.84 -6.94
CA THR A 23 13.78 -3.10 -7.62
C THR A 23 12.55 -2.98 -8.51
N LEU A 24 11.50 -2.26 -8.10
CA LEU A 24 10.31 -2.00 -8.89
C LEU A 24 10.63 -1.23 -10.19
N ILE A 25 11.52 -0.22 -10.11
CA ILE A 25 11.95 0.55 -11.28
C ILE A 25 12.86 -0.28 -12.20
N SER A 26 13.76 -1.10 -11.62
CA SER A 26 14.73 -1.88 -12.38
C SER A 26 14.11 -3.13 -13.03
N PHE A 27 13.13 -3.74 -12.39
CA PHE A 27 12.52 -5.02 -12.82
C PHE A 27 10.99 -4.98 -12.71
N PRO A 28 10.31 -4.02 -13.37
CA PRO A 28 8.87 -3.80 -13.19
C PRO A 28 8.05 -5.06 -13.47
N ASN A 29 8.31 -5.73 -14.59
CA ASN A 29 7.55 -6.91 -15.00
C ASN A 29 7.65 -8.08 -14.02
N LYS A 30 8.81 -8.26 -13.34
CA LYS A 30 8.98 -9.34 -12.37
C LYS A 30 8.34 -9.05 -11.02
N ILE A 31 8.31 -7.78 -10.63
CA ILE A 31 7.77 -7.36 -9.32
C ILE A 31 6.26 -7.12 -9.36
N SER A 32 5.71 -6.71 -10.50
CA SER A 32 4.27 -6.49 -10.67
C SER A 32 3.49 -7.74 -11.11
N THR A 33 4.16 -8.88 -11.29
CA THR A 33 3.47 -10.14 -11.59
C THR A 33 2.94 -10.78 -10.32
N TRP A 34 1.61 -10.78 -10.16
CA TRP A 34 0.93 -11.30 -8.96
C TRP A 34 0.18 -12.58 -9.26
N ILE A 35 0.25 -13.53 -8.34
CA ILE A 35 -0.51 -14.77 -8.44
C ILE A 35 -1.97 -14.48 -8.09
N LEU A 36 -2.88 -14.91 -8.98
CA LEU A 36 -4.31 -14.79 -8.76
C LEU A 36 -4.77 -15.57 -7.53
N PRO A 37 -5.72 -15.03 -6.74
CA PRO A 37 -6.43 -15.78 -5.74
C PRO A 37 -7.04 -17.06 -6.31
N ARG A 38 -7.08 -18.12 -5.50
CA ARG A 38 -7.53 -19.44 -5.95
C ARG A 38 -8.91 -19.43 -6.62
N SER A 39 -9.84 -18.65 -6.09
CA SER A 39 -11.21 -18.54 -6.63
C SER A 39 -11.30 -17.89 -8.01
N LEU A 40 -10.26 -17.17 -8.43
CA LEU A 40 -10.21 -16.50 -9.73
C LEU A 40 -9.44 -17.29 -10.79
N ARG A 41 -8.84 -18.44 -10.41
CA ARG A 41 -8.11 -19.30 -11.35
C ARG A 41 -9.04 -20.18 -12.14
N ASN A 42 -8.64 -20.56 -13.35
CA ASN A 42 -9.34 -21.56 -14.14
C ASN A 42 -9.18 -22.96 -13.52
N ASN A 43 -10.17 -23.82 -13.70
CA ASN A 43 -10.22 -25.17 -13.10
C ASN A 43 -8.97 -26.03 -13.36
N GLU A 44 -8.30 -25.85 -14.49
CA GLU A 44 -7.08 -26.60 -14.85
C GLU A 44 -5.84 -26.19 -14.02
N THR A 45 -5.86 -24.99 -13.41
CA THR A 45 -4.75 -24.43 -12.63
C THR A 45 -5.07 -24.31 -11.14
N GLU A 46 -6.20 -24.89 -10.71
CA GLU A 46 -6.72 -24.72 -9.35
C GLU A 46 -5.80 -25.32 -8.28
N PHE A 47 -5.15 -26.46 -8.59
CA PHE A 47 -4.30 -27.18 -7.66
C PHE A 47 -2.84 -27.18 -8.08
N LEU A 48 -2.07 -26.22 -7.58
CA LEU A 48 -0.62 -26.30 -7.63
C LEU A 48 -0.15 -27.31 -6.56
N ASN A 49 0.58 -28.32 -7.00
CA ASN A 49 1.22 -29.26 -6.09
C ASN A 49 2.36 -28.56 -5.31
N LEU A 50 2.64 -29.02 -4.09
CA LEU A 50 3.74 -28.47 -3.27
C LEU A 50 5.07 -28.45 -4.05
N HIS A 51 5.34 -29.50 -4.84
CA HIS A 51 6.51 -29.58 -5.69
C HIS A 51 6.55 -28.49 -6.77
N GLU A 52 5.43 -28.18 -7.41
CA GLU A 52 5.33 -27.10 -8.40
C GLU A 52 5.54 -25.73 -7.74
N MET A 53 4.93 -25.49 -6.57
CA MET A 53 5.15 -24.26 -5.80
C MET A 53 6.63 -24.06 -5.45
N LEU A 54 7.31 -25.13 -5.00
CA LEU A 54 8.73 -25.11 -4.69
C LEU A 54 9.58 -24.89 -5.96
N SER A 55 9.20 -25.50 -7.09
CA SER A 55 9.91 -25.33 -8.35
C SER A 55 9.80 -23.90 -8.88
N PHE A 56 8.65 -23.27 -8.82
CA PHE A 56 8.49 -21.85 -9.16
C PHE A 56 9.32 -20.94 -8.26
N THR A 57 9.44 -21.29 -6.98
CA THR A 57 10.15 -20.45 -6.01
C THR A 57 11.66 -20.58 -6.12
N PHE A 58 12.20 -21.80 -6.34
CA PHE A 58 13.63 -22.09 -6.21
C PHE A 58 14.31 -22.43 -7.52
N ASN A 59 13.61 -22.91 -8.55
CA ASN A 59 14.20 -23.40 -9.78
C ASN A 59 14.14 -22.42 -10.96
N ASN A 60 13.81 -21.14 -10.72
CA ASN A 60 13.64 -20.11 -11.77
C ASN A 60 12.71 -20.52 -12.93
N VAL A 61 11.75 -21.39 -12.65
CA VAL A 61 10.69 -21.73 -13.63
C VAL A 61 9.76 -20.52 -13.76
N GLU A 62 9.51 -20.09 -14.96
CA GLU A 62 8.57 -18.97 -15.20
C GLU A 62 7.15 -19.38 -14.76
N ILE A 63 6.51 -18.49 -14.02
CA ILE A 63 5.13 -18.69 -13.58
C ILE A 63 4.24 -18.56 -14.83
N PRO A 64 3.39 -19.56 -15.14
CA PRO A 64 2.49 -19.46 -16.29
C PRO A 64 1.55 -18.25 -16.19
N ASP A 65 1.31 -17.58 -17.30
CA ASP A 65 0.41 -16.41 -17.36
C ASP A 65 -1.01 -16.75 -16.89
N SER A 66 -1.42 -18.01 -17.02
CA SER A 66 -2.72 -18.49 -16.52
C SER A 66 -2.87 -18.43 -14.99
N LEU A 67 -1.76 -18.36 -14.26
CA LEU A 67 -1.73 -18.25 -12.79
C LEU A 67 -1.58 -16.80 -12.32
N THR A 68 -1.28 -15.89 -13.22
CA THR A 68 -1.00 -14.49 -12.89
C THR A 68 -2.13 -13.58 -13.34
N GLY A 69 -2.26 -12.43 -12.71
CA GLY A 69 -3.26 -11.45 -13.07
C GLY A 69 -3.01 -10.10 -12.44
N ALA A 70 -3.79 -9.13 -12.89
CA ALA A 70 -3.74 -7.77 -12.38
C ALA A 70 -4.26 -7.70 -10.94
N THR A 71 -3.66 -6.82 -10.13
CA THR A 71 -4.17 -6.50 -8.80
C THR A 71 -5.46 -5.67 -8.88
N ALA A 72 -6.23 -5.62 -7.81
CA ALA A 72 -7.47 -4.84 -7.77
C ALA A 72 -7.24 -3.34 -8.05
N LEU A 73 -6.12 -2.78 -7.57
CA LEU A 73 -5.75 -1.39 -7.85
C LEU A 73 -5.35 -1.17 -9.30
N GLU A 74 -4.71 -2.14 -9.95
CA GLU A 74 -4.42 -2.11 -11.39
C GLU A 74 -5.69 -2.19 -12.21
N VAL A 75 -6.57 -3.15 -11.89
CA VAL A 75 -7.86 -3.28 -12.56
C VAL A 75 -8.66 -1.98 -12.44
N PHE A 76 -8.77 -1.43 -11.23
CA PHE A 76 -9.46 -0.15 -11.02
C PHE A 76 -8.84 0.97 -11.86
N LYS A 77 -7.52 1.11 -11.82
CA LYS A 77 -6.80 2.20 -12.51
C LYS A 77 -6.91 2.15 -14.02
N TYR A 78 -6.77 0.96 -14.62
CA TYR A 78 -6.74 0.80 -16.06
C TYR A 78 -8.10 0.46 -16.69
N SER A 79 -9.11 0.10 -15.89
CA SER A 79 -10.47 -0.11 -16.37
C SER A 79 -11.35 1.15 -16.31
N ASN A 80 -10.81 2.27 -15.84
CA ASN A 80 -11.56 3.51 -15.59
C ASN A 80 -11.77 4.37 -16.85
N ASP A 81 -11.62 3.80 -18.05
CA ASP A 81 -11.83 4.50 -19.32
C ASP A 81 -13.32 4.75 -19.58
N GLY A 82 -13.90 5.71 -18.84
CA GLY A 82 -15.29 6.14 -19.02
C GLY A 82 -16.36 5.26 -18.38
N LEU A 83 -15.99 4.20 -17.65
CA LEU A 83 -16.92 3.35 -16.91
C LEU A 83 -17.24 3.92 -15.53
N MET A 84 -18.48 3.75 -15.07
CA MET A 84 -18.85 4.03 -13.69
C MET A 84 -18.23 2.99 -12.75
N LEU A 85 -17.99 3.37 -11.50
CA LEU A 85 -17.41 2.50 -10.48
C LEU A 85 -18.17 1.17 -10.32
N ASP A 86 -19.50 1.24 -10.31
CA ASP A 86 -20.36 0.05 -10.22
C ASP A 86 -20.17 -0.89 -11.42
N GLN A 87 -19.98 -0.35 -12.62
CA GLN A 87 -19.71 -1.15 -13.82
C GLN A 87 -18.33 -1.82 -13.74
N ILE A 88 -17.32 -1.11 -13.23
CA ILE A 88 -15.98 -1.69 -12.99
C ILE A 88 -16.08 -2.86 -12.02
N TYR A 89 -16.85 -2.69 -10.93
CA TYR A 89 -17.02 -3.71 -9.91
C TYR A 89 -17.82 -4.93 -10.39
N GLN A 90 -18.86 -4.72 -11.18
CA GLN A 90 -19.67 -5.81 -11.73
C GLN A 90 -18.96 -6.58 -12.85
N ASN A 91 -18.19 -5.88 -13.69
CA ASN A 91 -17.53 -6.48 -14.85
C ASN A 91 -16.26 -7.27 -14.49
N ASN A 92 -15.70 -7.08 -13.30
CA ASN A 92 -14.46 -7.72 -12.90
C ASN A 92 -14.67 -8.66 -11.72
N LYS A 93 -14.40 -9.95 -11.93
CA LYS A 93 -14.53 -11.01 -10.91
C LYS A 93 -13.74 -10.73 -9.63
N ILE A 94 -12.65 -9.95 -9.70
CA ILE A 94 -11.84 -9.58 -8.53
C ILE A 94 -12.64 -8.75 -7.50
N PHE A 95 -13.70 -8.10 -7.94
CA PHE A 95 -14.63 -7.34 -7.08
C PHE A 95 -15.97 -8.05 -6.91
N SER A 96 -16.56 -8.59 -8.01
CA SER A 96 -17.92 -9.19 -7.97
C SER A 96 -17.99 -10.43 -7.09
N ASP A 97 -16.93 -11.22 -7.04
CA ASP A 97 -16.87 -12.46 -6.28
C ASP A 97 -16.24 -12.25 -4.85
N ALA A 98 -16.01 -10.99 -4.48
CA ALA A 98 -15.43 -10.65 -3.19
C ALA A 98 -16.39 -10.89 -2.02
N SER A 99 -15.88 -11.35 -0.89
CA SER A 99 -16.65 -11.49 0.34
C SER A 99 -16.92 -10.16 1.01
N PHE A 100 -16.02 -9.19 0.87
CA PHE A 100 -16.13 -7.87 1.47
C PHE A 100 -15.83 -6.74 0.49
N VAL A 101 -14.65 -6.70 -0.11
CA VAL A 101 -14.25 -5.63 -1.07
C VAL A 101 -13.51 -6.17 -2.27
N ILE A 102 -12.55 -7.09 -2.07
CA ILE A 102 -11.62 -7.57 -3.07
C ILE A 102 -11.27 -9.02 -2.79
N VAL A 103 -11.41 -9.89 -3.78
CA VAL A 103 -11.11 -11.31 -3.62
C VAL A 103 -9.67 -11.54 -3.16
N GLY A 104 -9.51 -12.20 -2.03
CA GLY A 104 -8.23 -12.66 -1.47
C GLY A 104 -7.40 -11.59 -0.76
N TRP A 105 -7.19 -10.44 -1.37
CA TRP A 105 -6.38 -9.34 -0.81
C TRP A 105 -6.97 -8.71 0.44
N GLU A 106 -8.29 -8.73 0.58
CA GLU A 106 -8.97 -8.24 1.78
C GLU A 106 -8.52 -8.98 3.05
N TRP A 107 -8.35 -10.30 2.99
CA TRP A 107 -7.91 -11.10 4.13
C TRP A 107 -6.48 -10.80 4.55
N ILE A 108 -5.59 -10.55 3.59
CA ILE A 108 -4.22 -10.11 3.84
C ILE A 108 -4.24 -8.75 4.55
N SER A 109 -4.99 -7.79 4.03
CA SER A 109 -5.12 -6.45 4.61
C SER A 109 -5.76 -6.47 5.99
N ILE A 110 -6.79 -7.29 6.21
CA ILE A 110 -7.41 -7.51 7.54
C ILE A 110 -6.40 -8.11 8.52
N SER A 111 -5.58 -9.06 8.09
CA SER A 111 -4.54 -9.65 8.94
C SER A 111 -3.52 -8.60 9.39
N PHE A 112 -3.08 -7.72 8.49
CA PHE A 112 -2.20 -6.60 8.85
C PHE A 112 -2.90 -5.58 9.77
N LEU A 113 -4.19 -5.32 9.57
CA LEU A 113 -4.98 -4.45 10.46
C LEU A 113 -5.03 -5.04 11.88
N ILE A 114 -5.37 -6.33 12.01
CA ILE A 114 -5.43 -7.00 13.31
C ILE A 114 -4.05 -6.99 14.00
N GLY A 115 -2.99 -7.34 13.26
CA GLY A 115 -1.62 -7.29 13.76
C GLY A 115 -1.21 -5.87 14.18
N GLY A 116 -1.57 -4.87 13.39
CA GLY A 116 -1.31 -3.46 13.69
C GLY A 116 -2.05 -2.96 14.94
N LEU A 117 -3.31 -3.32 15.10
CA LEU A 117 -4.09 -3.01 16.30
C LEU A 117 -3.48 -3.68 17.55
N PHE A 118 -3.04 -4.94 17.42
CA PHE A 118 -2.32 -5.62 18.49
C PHE A 118 -1.05 -4.87 18.91
N LEU A 119 -0.25 -4.38 17.95
CA LEU A 119 0.95 -3.59 18.23
C LEU A 119 0.65 -2.24 18.90
N ILE A 120 -0.48 -1.59 18.58
CA ILE A 120 -0.92 -0.38 19.27
C ILE A 120 -1.35 -0.70 20.72
N ILE A 121 -2.15 -1.75 20.92
CA ILE A 121 -2.65 -2.16 22.24
C ILE A 121 -1.48 -2.52 23.16
N THR A 122 -0.48 -3.23 22.64
CA THR A 122 0.74 -3.60 23.37
C THR A 122 1.74 -2.44 23.50
N ARG A 123 1.41 -1.26 22.95
CA ARG A 123 2.25 -0.06 22.98
C ARG A 123 3.63 -0.21 22.34
N VAL A 124 3.79 -1.16 21.44
CA VAL A 124 5.02 -1.33 20.64
C VAL A 124 5.14 -0.19 19.61
N ILE A 125 4.00 0.20 19.02
CA ILE A 125 3.91 1.36 18.11
C ILE A 125 2.91 2.39 18.63
N THR A 126 3.10 3.65 18.20
CA THR A 126 2.18 4.74 18.53
C THR A 126 1.07 4.83 17.48
N TRP A 127 -0.15 5.13 17.89
CA TRP A 127 -1.32 5.23 17.02
C TRP A 127 -1.33 6.44 16.06
N HIS A 128 -0.50 7.46 16.34
CA HIS A 128 -0.53 8.77 15.66
C HIS A 128 -0.34 8.67 14.14
N SER A 129 0.75 8.04 13.66
CA SER A 129 1.02 7.93 12.22
C SER A 129 0.02 7.02 11.49
N PRO A 130 -0.31 5.80 11.99
CA PRO A 130 -1.28 4.94 11.32
C PRO A 130 -2.65 5.58 11.15
N THR A 131 -3.20 6.17 12.22
CA THR A 131 -4.53 6.79 12.17
C THR A 131 -4.57 8.01 11.26
N ALA A 132 -3.50 8.82 11.27
CA ALA A 132 -3.39 9.99 10.39
C ALA A 132 -3.32 9.60 8.91
N MET A 133 -2.53 8.56 8.57
CA MET A 133 -2.44 8.06 7.19
C MET A 133 -3.78 7.50 6.71
N ILE A 134 -4.38 6.60 7.48
CA ILE A 134 -5.69 6.00 7.15
C ILE A 134 -6.76 7.08 7.04
N GLY A 135 -6.80 8.00 8.00
CA GLY A 135 -7.76 9.12 8.01
C GLY A 135 -7.63 10.02 6.79
N SER A 136 -6.41 10.34 6.36
CA SER A 136 -6.17 11.17 5.17
C SER A 136 -6.59 10.46 3.88
N ILE A 137 -6.32 9.16 3.75
CA ILE A 137 -6.78 8.37 2.60
C ILE A 137 -8.31 8.31 2.58
N CYS A 138 -8.96 8.03 3.71
CA CYS A 138 -10.41 8.02 3.80
C CYS A 138 -11.02 9.38 3.45
N PHE A 139 -10.45 10.46 3.99
CA PHE A 139 -10.94 11.81 3.74
C PHE A 139 -10.88 12.16 2.24
N LEU A 140 -9.74 11.92 1.59
CA LEU A 140 -9.60 12.18 0.15
C LEU A 140 -10.47 11.26 -0.69
N SER A 141 -10.60 9.99 -0.32
CA SER A 141 -11.49 9.06 -1.03
C SER A 141 -12.95 9.51 -0.95
N LEU A 142 -13.39 10.07 0.17
CA LEU A 142 -14.74 10.61 0.30
C LEU A 142 -14.90 11.90 -0.52
N LEU A 143 -13.88 12.77 -0.50
CA LEU A 143 -13.92 14.04 -1.22
C LEU A 143 -13.98 13.86 -2.75
N PHE A 144 -13.23 12.87 -3.28
CA PHE A 144 -13.14 12.60 -4.72
C PHE A 144 -13.94 11.36 -5.14
N PHE A 145 -14.91 10.93 -4.35
CA PHE A 145 -15.76 9.79 -4.68
C PHE A 145 -16.70 10.05 -5.86
N ASP A 146 -17.15 11.30 -6.02
CA ASP A 146 -18.00 11.78 -7.10
C ASP A 146 -19.18 10.83 -7.45
N ASN A 147 -19.86 10.34 -6.40
CA ASN A 147 -20.97 9.39 -6.49
C ASN A 147 -20.68 8.14 -7.34
N GLY A 148 -19.40 7.74 -7.47
CA GLY A 148 -19.01 6.59 -8.28
C GLY A 148 -19.08 6.84 -9.79
N SER A 149 -19.02 8.10 -10.23
CA SER A 149 -18.97 8.45 -11.65
C SER A 149 -17.70 7.93 -12.34
N SER A 150 -17.61 8.10 -13.65
CA SER A 150 -16.40 7.75 -14.42
C SER A 150 -15.16 8.55 -14.07
N SER A 151 -15.32 9.67 -13.35
CA SER A 151 -14.22 10.48 -12.80
C SER A 151 -13.91 10.18 -11.33
N SER A 152 -14.58 9.18 -10.74
CA SER A 152 -14.39 8.79 -9.34
C SER A 152 -12.96 8.36 -9.06
N GLY A 153 -12.39 8.88 -7.98
CA GLY A 153 -11.09 8.44 -7.46
C GLY A 153 -11.12 7.07 -6.76
N GLY A 154 -12.27 6.38 -6.74
CA GLY A 154 -12.44 5.08 -6.08
C GLY A 154 -12.96 5.17 -4.65
N SER A 155 -13.49 4.05 -4.14
CA SER A 155 -14.02 3.97 -2.78
C SER A 155 -12.91 3.95 -1.73
N ALA A 156 -13.21 4.44 -0.53
CA ALA A 156 -12.27 4.35 0.60
C ALA A 156 -11.87 2.91 0.90
N MET A 157 -12.79 1.97 0.79
CA MET A 157 -12.54 0.55 1.02
C MET A 157 -11.53 -0.02 0.02
N LEU A 158 -11.63 0.36 -1.27
CA LEU A 158 -10.65 -0.01 -2.28
C LEU A 158 -9.24 0.44 -1.88
N HIS A 159 -9.08 1.69 -1.47
CA HIS A 159 -7.77 2.24 -1.10
C HIS A 159 -7.21 1.66 0.20
N LEU A 160 -8.07 1.29 1.14
CA LEU A 160 -7.63 0.70 2.41
C LEU A 160 -7.24 -0.77 2.27
N PHE A 161 -8.04 -1.56 1.52
CA PHE A 161 -7.88 -3.01 1.46
C PHE A 161 -7.30 -3.52 0.14
N GLY A 162 -7.23 -2.68 -0.91
CA GLY A 162 -6.81 -3.08 -2.25
C GLY A 162 -5.31 -3.18 -2.48
N GLY A 163 -4.48 -2.69 -1.56
CA GLY A 163 -3.03 -2.68 -1.68
C GLY A 163 -2.34 -2.77 -0.33
N ALA A 164 -1.10 -2.34 -0.26
CA ALA A 164 -0.27 -2.40 0.94
C ALA A 164 -0.59 -1.30 1.98
N THR A 165 -1.78 -0.71 1.99
CA THR A 165 -2.11 0.41 2.90
C THR A 165 -2.01 0.00 4.36
N MET A 166 -2.60 -1.13 4.76
CA MET A 166 -2.55 -1.60 6.15
C MET A 166 -1.14 -1.99 6.57
N LEU A 167 -0.40 -2.67 5.70
CA LEU A 167 1.03 -2.94 5.92
C LEU A 167 1.82 -1.63 6.07
N GLY A 168 1.63 -0.68 5.17
CA GLY A 168 2.28 0.63 5.19
C GLY A 168 2.01 1.40 6.47
N ALA A 169 0.73 1.51 6.86
CA ALA A 169 0.28 2.30 8.00
C ALA A 169 0.80 1.76 9.34
N PHE A 170 0.78 0.45 9.55
CA PHE A 170 1.11 -0.13 10.86
C PHE A 170 2.55 -0.60 10.98
N PHE A 171 3.19 -1.03 9.89
CA PHE A 171 4.50 -1.70 9.97
C PHE A 171 5.64 -0.92 9.29
N ILE A 172 5.32 0.02 8.38
CA ILE A 172 6.38 0.72 7.63
C ILE A 172 6.55 2.15 8.10
N ILE A 173 5.47 2.98 8.17
CA ILE A 173 5.59 4.39 8.58
C ILE A 173 5.87 4.56 10.08
N THR A 174 5.72 3.51 10.85
CA THR A 174 6.00 3.46 12.29
C THR A 174 7.46 3.14 12.60
N ASP A 175 8.31 2.95 11.57
CA ASP A 175 9.74 2.74 11.73
C ASP A 175 10.39 3.92 12.48
N PRO A 176 10.97 3.68 13.66
CA PRO A 176 11.53 4.76 14.51
C PRO A 176 12.71 5.47 13.86
N ALA A 177 13.42 4.83 12.91
CA ALA A 177 14.61 5.42 12.29
C ALA A 177 14.24 6.50 11.23
N SER A 178 13.09 6.40 10.59
CA SER A 178 12.69 7.28 9.48
C SER A 178 11.45 8.13 9.77
N SER A 179 10.76 7.90 10.89
CA SER A 179 9.58 8.67 11.30
C SER A 179 9.93 9.83 12.22
N PRO A 180 9.10 10.88 12.32
CA PRO A 180 9.26 11.95 13.30
C PRO A 180 9.18 11.45 14.75
N GLU A 181 9.87 12.16 15.66
CA GLU A 181 9.95 11.77 17.07
C GLU A 181 8.72 12.20 17.87
N THR A 182 8.16 13.38 17.59
CA THR A 182 7.03 13.95 18.36
C THR A 182 5.68 13.38 17.91
N GLY A 183 4.70 13.30 18.82
CA GLY A 183 3.35 12.86 18.49
C GLY A 183 2.67 13.75 17.42
N LYS A 184 2.83 15.07 17.51
CA LYS A 184 2.35 16.02 16.50
C LYS A 184 3.04 15.80 15.16
N GLY A 185 4.35 15.59 15.17
CA GLY A 185 5.14 15.29 13.97
C GLY A 185 4.67 14.00 13.29
N LYS A 186 4.37 12.97 14.06
CA LYS A 186 3.84 11.70 13.55
C LYS A 186 2.48 11.85 12.86
N ILE A 187 1.59 12.70 13.40
CA ILE A 187 0.30 13.00 12.76
C ILE A 187 0.52 13.71 11.42
N ILE A 188 1.35 14.74 11.39
CA ILE A 188 1.66 15.50 10.15
C ILE A 188 2.27 14.55 9.11
N PHE A 189 3.25 13.75 9.51
CA PHE A 189 3.92 12.78 8.65
C PHE A 189 2.97 11.74 8.06
N GLY A 190 2.14 11.12 8.91
CA GLY A 190 1.12 10.16 8.48
C GLY A 190 0.13 10.78 7.50
N SER A 191 -0.31 12.02 7.78
CA SER A 191 -1.22 12.75 6.88
C SER A 191 -0.58 13.04 5.52
N ILE A 192 0.67 13.49 5.49
CA ILE A 192 1.40 13.73 4.23
C ILE A 192 1.50 12.43 3.43
N ILE A 193 1.88 11.32 4.06
CA ILE A 193 1.98 10.04 3.38
C ILE A 193 0.61 9.59 2.86
N GLY A 194 -0.46 9.70 3.65
CA GLY A 194 -1.81 9.35 3.20
C GLY A 194 -2.27 10.15 1.99
N VAL A 195 -2.00 11.46 1.98
CA VAL A 195 -2.27 12.34 0.83
C VAL A 195 -1.46 11.90 -0.40
N LEU A 196 -0.16 11.65 -0.24
CA LEU A 196 0.71 11.22 -1.33
C LEU A 196 0.28 9.86 -1.91
N VAL A 197 -0.08 8.89 -1.04
CA VAL A 197 -0.60 7.59 -1.48
C VAL A 197 -1.83 7.77 -2.35
N TYR A 198 -2.78 8.59 -1.92
CA TYR A 198 -4.00 8.84 -2.68
C TYR A 198 -3.70 9.50 -4.03
N ILE A 199 -2.90 10.57 -4.05
CA ILE A 199 -2.52 11.30 -5.26
C ILE A 199 -1.82 10.37 -6.27
N ILE A 200 -0.84 9.58 -5.83
CA ILE A 200 -0.10 8.70 -6.73
C ILE A 200 -1.01 7.57 -7.26
N ARG A 201 -1.91 7.05 -6.45
CA ARG A 201 -2.86 6.01 -6.90
C ARG A 201 -3.84 6.53 -7.92
N VAL A 202 -4.42 7.68 -7.71
CA VAL A 202 -5.47 8.23 -8.59
C VAL A 202 -4.87 8.87 -9.84
N TRP A 203 -3.90 9.76 -9.68
CA TRP A 203 -3.34 10.55 -10.78
C TRP A 203 -1.92 10.16 -11.19
N GLY A 204 -1.19 9.42 -10.39
CA GLY A 204 0.18 9.00 -10.70
C GLY A 204 0.23 7.76 -11.61
N GLY A 205 1.44 7.29 -11.91
CA GLY A 205 1.68 6.13 -12.80
C GLY A 205 1.60 4.76 -12.13
N TYR A 206 1.66 4.69 -10.80
CA TYR A 206 1.77 3.42 -10.06
C TYR A 206 0.47 3.09 -9.33
N PRO A 207 -0.05 1.86 -9.48
CA PRO A 207 -1.25 1.41 -8.77
C PRO A 207 -1.05 1.34 -7.25
N ASP A 208 0.07 0.78 -6.77
CA ASP A 208 0.41 0.82 -5.35
C ASP A 208 1.53 1.85 -5.09
N ALA A 209 1.18 2.87 -4.34
CA ALA A 209 1.97 4.08 -4.14
C ALA A 209 2.78 4.09 -2.84
N ILE A 210 2.63 3.07 -1.97
CA ILE A 210 3.11 3.12 -0.57
C ILE A 210 4.60 3.42 -0.48
N ALA A 211 5.44 2.73 -1.25
CA ALA A 211 6.88 2.91 -1.19
C ALA A 211 7.31 4.32 -1.61
N PHE A 212 6.76 4.82 -2.72
CA PHE A 212 7.08 6.17 -3.21
C PHE A 212 6.57 7.25 -2.26
N ALA A 213 5.36 7.11 -1.75
CA ALA A 213 4.79 8.06 -0.79
C ALA A 213 5.62 8.13 0.50
N ILE A 214 6.11 6.99 1.01
CA ILE A 214 6.95 6.94 2.21
C ILE A 214 8.31 7.58 1.94
N ILE A 215 8.95 7.29 0.81
CA ILE A 215 10.24 7.90 0.46
C ILE A 215 10.09 9.42 0.34
N LEU A 216 9.04 9.90 -0.33
CA LEU A 216 8.76 11.33 -0.43
C LEU A 216 8.43 11.95 0.94
N GLY A 217 7.64 11.27 1.77
CA GLY A 217 7.34 11.70 3.13
C GLY A 217 8.59 11.80 4.01
N ASN A 218 9.54 10.89 3.84
CA ASN A 218 10.79 10.90 4.59
C ASN A 218 11.64 12.15 4.34
N PHE A 219 11.57 12.78 3.16
CA PHE A 219 12.20 14.08 2.91
C PHE A 219 11.64 15.18 3.82
N ALA A 220 10.37 15.08 4.20
CA ALA A 220 9.74 16.06 5.09
C ALA A 220 10.09 15.84 6.57
N THR A 221 10.56 14.65 6.97
CA THR A 221 10.81 14.30 8.37
C THR A 221 11.73 15.29 9.11
N PRO A 222 12.90 15.71 8.56
CA PRO A 222 13.75 16.68 9.24
C PRO A 222 13.07 18.04 9.46
N LEU A 223 12.28 18.47 8.46
CA LEU A 223 11.52 19.72 8.53
C LEU A 223 10.41 19.63 9.59
N ILE A 224 9.66 18.52 9.60
CA ILE A 224 8.61 18.25 10.58
C ILE A 224 9.19 18.26 12.01
N ASN A 225 10.32 17.59 12.22
CA ASN A 225 10.99 17.58 13.52
C ASN A 225 11.37 18.99 13.95
N LYS A 226 11.99 19.79 13.08
CA LYS A 226 12.36 21.17 13.38
C LYS A 226 11.18 22.01 13.88
N PHE A 227 10.04 21.92 13.21
CA PHE A 227 8.86 22.71 13.58
C PHE A 227 8.13 22.15 14.81
N THR A 228 8.15 20.84 15.03
CA THR A 228 7.40 20.24 16.15
C THR A 228 8.18 20.24 17.46
N PHE A 229 9.53 20.31 17.43
CA PHE A 229 10.34 20.51 18.65
C PHE A 229 10.25 21.93 19.18
N GLN A 230 10.26 22.95 18.31
CA GLN A 230 10.18 24.37 18.74
C GLN A 230 8.90 24.72 19.50
N THR A 231 7.81 23.97 19.30
CA THR A 231 6.55 24.20 20.02
C THR A 231 6.51 23.61 21.44
N HIS A 232 7.55 22.93 21.87
CA HIS A 232 7.66 22.38 23.23
C HIS A 232 8.53 23.24 24.17
N GLU A 233 9.26 24.24 23.64
CA GLU A 233 10.11 25.15 24.42
C GLU A 233 9.45 26.53 24.69
N SER A 234 8.24 26.73 24.21
CA SER A 234 7.42 27.93 24.43
C SER A 234 6.22 27.62 25.31
#